data_003cc7a18f45fc34361f4c51d1db40be
#
_entry.id   003cc7a18f45fc34361f4c51d1db40be
#
_cell.length_a   1.000
_cell.length_b   1.000
_cell.length_c   1.000
_cell.angle_alpha   90.00
_cell.angle_beta   90.00
_cell.angle_gamma   90.00
#
_symmetry.space_group_name_H-M   'P 1'
#
loop_
_entity.id
_entity.type
_entity.pdbx_description
1 polymer ?
#
loop_
_entity_poly.entity_id
_entity_poly.type
_entity_poly.pdbx_seq_one_letter_code
_entity_poly.pdbx_strand_id
1 'polypeptide(L)'
;VYGMSGTQGKIKEIVALKSKYNFRILIDDAHGFGSMGATGAGTDEEQGCQKEVDLYFSTFVKSMGSIGAFISGPRDIINYLRYNVRSQIFAKSLPLIVVEGMLKRMDMLKTMPELKENLWHIVKRLQKGLKDRGFDIGKTNSPVTPIYMKGGLPEATNMVVDLRENYNIFCSVVVFPVIPKGEIIFRIIPTAAHTDEDVDITLKAFEESKKKLDAGKYQAEDIPDMADAGYGQKGEL
;
A
#
# COMPACT_ATOMS: atom_id res chain seq x y z
N VAL A 1 0.76 -8.51 0.93
CA VAL A 1 0.86 -7.39 1.91
C VAL A 1 -0.49 -6.73 2.08
N TYR A 2 -0.90 -6.49 3.32
CA TYR A 2 -2.11 -5.73 3.64
C TYR A 2 -1.87 -4.23 3.49
N GLY A 3 -2.66 -3.58 2.65
CA GLY A 3 -2.45 -2.18 2.27
C GLY A 3 -2.67 -1.14 3.39
N MET A 4 -3.34 -1.49 4.48
CA MET A 4 -3.56 -0.58 5.62
C MET A 4 -2.52 -0.78 6.72
N SER A 5 -2.30 -2.02 7.15
CA SER A 5 -1.40 -2.34 8.27
C SER A 5 0.06 -2.54 7.86
N GLY A 6 0.33 -2.74 6.58
CA GLY A 6 1.68 -3.09 6.10
C GLY A 6 2.17 -4.47 6.51
N THR A 7 1.33 -5.28 7.14
CA THR A 7 1.71 -6.65 7.53
C THR A 7 1.56 -7.60 6.34
N GLN A 8 2.33 -8.68 6.36
CA GLN A 8 2.18 -9.74 5.37
C GLN A 8 1.09 -10.72 5.79
N GLY A 9 0.33 -11.23 4.82
CA GLY A 9 -0.50 -12.42 5.02
C GLY A 9 0.37 -13.63 5.35
N LYS A 10 -0.15 -14.54 6.16
CA LYS A 10 0.54 -15.76 6.59
C LYS A 10 0.46 -16.85 5.51
N ILE A 11 1.00 -16.58 4.33
CA ILE A 11 0.84 -17.43 3.15
C ILE A 11 1.45 -18.80 3.41
N LYS A 12 2.67 -18.85 3.96
CA LYS A 12 3.37 -20.10 4.28
C LYS A 12 2.60 -20.98 5.27
N GLU A 13 1.96 -20.37 6.27
CA GLU A 13 1.13 -21.09 7.23
C GLU A 13 -0.15 -21.62 6.56
N ILE A 14 -0.75 -20.81 5.68
CA ILE A 14 -1.97 -21.20 4.95
C ILE A 14 -1.68 -22.34 3.97
N VAL A 15 -0.61 -22.25 3.17
CA VAL A 15 -0.26 -23.32 2.21
C VAL A 15 0.05 -24.64 2.94
N ALA A 16 0.61 -24.59 4.15
CA ALA A 16 0.85 -25.79 4.94
C ALA A 16 -0.44 -26.56 5.26
N LEU A 17 -1.59 -25.90 5.29
CA LEU A 17 -2.89 -26.54 5.51
C LEU A 17 -3.34 -27.40 4.33
N LYS A 18 -2.75 -27.27 3.14
CA LYS A 18 -3.02 -28.15 1.99
C LYS A 18 -2.71 -29.63 2.27
N SER A 19 -1.84 -29.90 3.25
CA SER A 19 -1.60 -31.27 3.71
C SER A 19 -2.79 -31.92 4.41
N LYS A 20 -3.73 -31.09 4.91
CA LYS A 20 -4.90 -31.53 5.68
C LYS A 20 -6.22 -31.30 4.96
N TYR A 21 -6.25 -30.29 4.10
CA TYR A 21 -7.48 -29.81 3.46
C TYR A 21 -7.26 -29.65 1.95
N ASN A 22 -8.27 -30.03 1.17
CA ASN A 22 -8.26 -29.85 -0.28
C ASN A 22 -8.83 -28.46 -0.62
N PHE A 23 -7.97 -27.49 -0.95
CA PHE A 23 -8.36 -26.16 -1.36
C PHE A 23 -7.34 -25.52 -2.31
N ARG A 24 -7.75 -24.48 -3.00
CA ARG A 24 -6.92 -23.66 -3.86
C ARG A 24 -6.63 -22.31 -3.18
N ILE A 25 -5.45 -21.76 -3.48
CA ILE A 25 -5.02 -20.45 -2.97
C ILE A 25 -4.89 -19.50 -4.14
N LEU A 26 -5.65 -18.41 -4.10
CA LEU A 26 -5.42 -17.20 -4.87
C LEU A 26 -4.94 -16.13 -3.91
N ILE A 27 -3.80 -15.51 -4.21
CA ILE A 27 -3.31 -14.36 -3.46
C ILE A 27 -3.44 -13.09 -4.29
N ASP A 28 -3.91 -12.01 -3.66
CA ASP A 28 -3.79 -10.64 -4.16
C ASP A 28 -2.58 -10.01 -3.46
N ASP A 29 -1.51 -9.84 -4.21
CA ASP A 29 -0.27 -9.25 -3.71
C ASP A 29 0.03 -7.90 -4.36
N ALA A 30 -1.00 -7.10 -4.56
CA ALA A 30 -0.90 -5.77 -5.15
C ALA A 30 0.08 -4.85 -4.43
N HIS A 31 0.32 -5.05 -3.14
CA HIS A 31 1.27 -4.29 -2.34
C HIS A 31 2.63 -4.99 -2.14
N GLY A 32 2.77 -6.26 -2.50
CA GLY A 32 4.05 -6.99 -2.36
C GLY A 32 4.84 -7.06 -3.66
N PHE A 33 4.16 -7.17 -4.80
CA PHE A 33 4.83 -7.26 -6.10
C PHE A 33 5.72 -6.05 -6.37
N GLY A 34 6.95 -6.30 -6.81
CA GLY A 34 7.99 -5.30 -7.06
C GLY A 34 8.75 -4.84 -5.82
N SER A 35 8.29 -5.17 -4.60
CA SER A 35 8.90 -4.69 -3.36
C SER A 35 9.29 -5.78 -2.38
N MET A 36 8.58 -6.91 -2.38
CA MET A 36 8.82 -8.06 -1.51
C MET A 36 9.51 -9.19 -2.26
N GLY A 37 10.21 -10.05 -1.51
CA GLY A 37 10.96 -11.17 -2.05
C GLY A 37 12.35 -10.79 -2.59
N ALA A 38 13.20 -11.77 -2.80
CA ALA A 38 14.57 -11.56 -3.24
C ALA A 38 14.66 -10.87 -4.61
N THR A 39 13.79 -11.26 -5.54
CA THR A 39 13.74 -10.70 -6.90
C THR A 39 12.66 -9.65 -7.10
N GLY A 40 11.83 -9.38 -6.07
CA GLY A 40 10.64 -8.54 -6.18
C GLY A 40 9.42 -9.28 -6.73
N ALA A 41 9.44 -10.61 -6.75
CA ALA A 41 8.33 -11.40 -7.27
C ALA A 41 7.11 -11.40 -6.33
N GLY A 42 7.29 -11.04 -5.07
CA GLY A 42 6.17 -10.81 -4.16
C GLY A 42 6.30 -11.48 -2.80
N THR A 43 5.20 -11.48 -2.06
CA THR A 43 5.15 -11.97 -0.67
C THR A 43 5.27 -13.49 -0.58
N ASP A 44 4.83 -14.23 -1.57
CA ASP A 44 5.00 -15.67 -1.66
C ASP A 44 6.47 -16.07 -1.89
N GLU A 45 7.23 -15.27 -2.67
CA GLU A 45 8.68 -15.40 -2.76
C GLU A 45 9.36 -15.12 -1.42
N GLU A 46 8.99 -14.02 -0.76
CA GLU A 46 9.51 -13.64 0.55
C GLU A 46 9.34 -14.77 1.59
N GLN A 47 8.22 -15.48 1.53
CA GLN A 47 7.90 -16.57 2.43
C GLN A 47 8.35 -17.95 1.92
N GLY A 48 8.93 -18.03 0.72
CA GLY A 48 9.45 -19.26 0.12
C GLY A 48 8.39 -20.31 -0.20
N CYS A 49 7.19 -19.86 -0.62
CA CYS A 49 6.04 -20.73 -0.89
C CYS A 49 5.35 -20.48 -2.25
N GLN A 50 6.09 -19.95 -3.22
CA GLN A 50 5.57 -19.66 -4.57
C GLN A 50 4.96 -20.86 -5.28
N LYS A 51 5.57 -22.04 -5.11
CA LYS A 51 5.14 -23.28 -5.80
C LYS A 51 3.81 -23.81 -5.29
N GLU A 52 3.44 -23.47 -4.08
CA GLU A 52 2.23 -23.92 -3.42
C GLU A 52 1.05 -22.99 -3.62
N VAL A 53 1.28 -21.78 -4.15
CA VAL A 53 0.23 -20.81 -4.53
C VAL A 53 -0.33 -21.19 -5.90
N ASP A 54 -1.64 -21.38 -5.99
CA ASP A 54 -2.29 -21.82 -7.24
C ASP A 54 -2.46 -20.67 -8.23
N LEU A 55 -2.84 -19.48 -7.73
CA LEU A 55 -2.99 -18.28 -8.54
C LEU A 55 -2.41 -17.07 -7.81
N TYR A 56 -1.60 -16.32 -8.53
CA TYR A 56 -1.01 -15.07 -8.07
C TYR A 56 -1.61 -13.90 -8.86
N PHE A 57 -2.23 -12.95 -8.15
CA PHE A 57 -2.74 -11.72 -8.72
C PHE A 57 -1.95 -10.53 -8.22
N SER A 58 -1.66 -9.58 -9.09
CA SER A 58 -1.17 -8.27 -8.71
C SER A 58 -1.54 -7.19 -9.73
N THR A 59 -1.26 -5.93 -9.38
CA THR A 59 -1.53 -4.78 -10.22
C THR A 59 -0.25 -4.07 -10.64
N PHE A 60 -0.32 -3.34 -11.75
CA PHE A 60 0.76 -2.46 -12.19
C PHE A 60 0.64 -1.03 -11.65
N VAL A 61 -0.41 -0.75 -10.85
CA VAL A 61 -0.74 0.62 -10.39
C VAL A 61 0.20 1.12 -9.29
N LYS A 62 0.82 0.21 -8.52
CA LYS A 62 1.63 0.53 -7.35
C LYS A 62 3.12 0.58 -7.69
N SER A 63 3.85 -0.49 -7.43
CA SER A 63 5.30 -0.55 -7.65
C SER A 63 5.73 -0.23 -9.09
N MET A 64 4.89 -0.55 -10.07
CA MET A 64 5.20 -0.34 -11.48
C MET A 64 4.73 1.02 -12.03
N GLY A 65 3.99 1.82 -11.28
CA GLY A 65 3.57 3.17 -11.70
C GLY A 65 2.85 3.19 -13.07
N SER A 66 1.95 2.23 -13.32
CA SER A 66 1.25 2.07 -14.59
C SER A 66 -0.22 1.72 -14.36
N ILE A 67 -0.93 1.30 -15.38
CA ILE A 67 -2.32 0.82 -15.29
C ILE A 67 -2.39 -0.66 -15.60
N GLY A 68 -3.46 -1.30 -15.14
CA GLY A 68 -3.73 -2.71 -15.40
C GLY A 68 -3.32 -3.63 -14.26
N ALA A 69 -3.51 -4.91 -14.51
CA ALA A 69 -3.25 -5.97 -13.57
C ALA A 69 -2.88 -7.25 -14.33
N PHE A 70 -2.39 -8.23 -13.60
CA PHE A 70 -2.11 -9.55 -14.16
C PHE A 70 -2.50 -10.64 -13.16
N ILE A 71 -2.73 -11.82 -13.71
CA ILE A 71 -2.87 -13.06 -12.96
C ILE A 71 -1.92 -14.10 -13.53
N SER A 72 -1.24 -14.82 -12.67
CA SER A 72 -0.30 -15.87 -13.01
C SER A 72 -0.70 -17.18 -12.33
N GLY A 73 -0.44 -18.32 -12.99
CA GLY A 73 -0.77 -19.65 -12.48
C GLY A 73 -0.66 -20.73 -13.56
N PRO A 74 -1.18 -21.92 -13.29
CA PRO A 74 -1.17 -23.04 -14.25
C PRO A 74 -1.81 -22.67 -15.59
N ARG A 75 -1.17 -23.10 -16.67
CA ARG A 75 -1.54 -22.74 -18.04
C ARG A 75 -3.02 -22.97 -18.37
N ASP A 76 -3.56 -24.09 -17.91
CA ASP A 76 -4.95 -24.46 -18.22
C ASP A 76 -5.94 -23.53 -17.52
N ILE A 77 -5.64 -23.12 -16.28
CA ILE A 77 -6.45 -22.14 -15.56
C ILE A 77 -6.37 -20.77 -16.23
N ILE A 78 -5.16 -20.33 -16.61
CA ILE A 78 -5.00 -19.04 -17.31
C ILE A 78 -5.72 -19.05 -18.65
N ASN A 79 -5.67 -20.14 -19.41
CA ASN A 79 -6.42 -20.28 -20.65
C ASN A 79 -7.94 -20.22 -20.39
N TYR A 80 -8.42 -20.91 -19.36
CA TYR A 80 -9.83 -20.83 -18.97
C TYR A 80 -10.24 -19.39 -18.65
N LEU A 81 -9.44 -18.67 -17.85
CA LEU A 81 -9.71 -17.29 -17.48
C LEU A 81 -9.79 -16.35 -18.70
N ARG A 82 -8.94 -16.53 -19.71
CA ARG A 82 -8.95 -15.71 -20.93
C ARG A 82 -10.30 -15.71 -21.64
N TYR A 83 -11.02 -16.83 -21.60
CA TYR A 83 -12.29 -16.99 -22.30
C TYR A 83 -13.52 -16.83 -21.40
N ASN A 84 -13.34 -16.71 -20.08
CA ASN A 84 -14.46 -16.70 -19.13
C ASN A 84 -14.49 -15.46 -18.23
N VAL A 85 -13.37 -14.73 -18.07
CA VAL A 85 -13.34 -13.51 -17.24
C VAL A 85 -13.93 -12.35 -18.03
N ARG A 86 -15.08 -11.84 -17.57
CA ARG A 86 -15.81 -10.77 -18.26
C ARG A 86 -14.99 -9.49 -18.40
N SER A 87 -14.23 -9.10 -17.38
CA SER A 87 -13.34 -7.93 -17.43
C SER A 87 -12.27 -8.09 -18.50
N GLN A 88 -11.73 -9.30 -18.72
CA GLN A 88 -10.77 -9.56 -19.80
C GLN A 88 -11.41 -9.45 -21.18
N ILE A 89 -12.65 -9.95 -21.34
CA ILE A 89 -13.33 -9.99 -22.64
C ILE A 89 -13.87 -8.62 -23.03
N PHE A 90 -14.55 -7.93 -22.10
CA PHE A 90 -15.31 -6.72 -22.41
C PHE A 90 -14.53 -5.42 -22.17
N ALA A 91 -13.54 -5.40 -21.27
CA ALA A 91 -12.71 -4.21 -21.04
C ALA A 91 -11.61 -4.01 -22.09
N LYS A 92 -11.45 -4.96 -23.03
CA LYS A 92 -10.40 -4.97 -24.06
C LYS A 92 -9.00 -5.16 -23.50
N SER A 93 -8.02 -5.22 -24.39
CA SER A 93 -6.60 -5.35 -24.04
C SER A 93 -6.03 -4.04 -23.52
N LEU A 94 -4.97 -4.11 -22.73
CA LEU A 94 -4.15 -2.95 -22.42
C LEU A 94 -3.57 -2.35 -23.72
N PRO A 95 -3.47 -1.02 -23.83
CA PRO A 95 -2.80 -0.38 -24.96
C PRO A 95 -1.36 -0.88 -25.11
N LEU A 96 -0.89 -1.05 -26.37
CA LEU A 96 0.43 -1.59 -26.65
C LEU A 96 1.55 -0.80 -25.95
N ILE A 97 1.46 0.53 -25.92
CA ILE A 97 2.43 1.40 -25.24
C ILE A 97 2.55 1.08 -23.74
N VAL A 98 1.44 0.70 -23.10
CA VAL A 98 1.45 0.29 -21.68
C VAL A 98 2.14 -1.07 -21.54
N VAL A 99 1.86 -2.01 -22.43
CA VAL A 99 2.49 -3.34 -22.42
C VAL A 99 4.01 -3.24 -22.61
N GLU A 100 4.45 -2.47 -23.60
CA GLU A 100 5.88 -2.19 -23.86
C GLU A 100 6.56 -1.56 -22.63
N GLY A 101 5.91 -0.55 -22.03
CA GLY A 101 6.40 0.08 -20.82
C GLY A 101 6.48 -0.90 -19.64
N MET A 102 5.55 -1.83 -19.53
CA MET A 102 5.56 -2.87 -18.49
C MET A 102 6.68 -3.89 -18.70
N LEU A 103 6.88 -4.35 -19.93
CA LEU A 103 7.99 -5.25 -20.25
C LEU A 103 9.34 -4.64 -19.86
N LYS A 104 9.52 -3.34 -20.14
CA LYS A 104 10.75 -2.63 -19.73
C LYS A 104 10.88 -2.54 -18.20
N ARG A 105 9.80 -2.24 -17.46
CA ARG A 105 9.82 -2.20 -15.99
C ARG A 105 10.09 -3.58 -15.37
N MET A 106 9.56 -4.64 -15.97
CA MET A 106 9.86 -6.01 -15.55
C MET A 106 11.32 -6.38 -15.78
N ASP A 107 11.92 -5.90 -16.88
CA ASP A 107 13.35 -6.04 -17.15
C ASP A 107 14.17 -5.26 -16.10
N MET A 108 13.82 -4.01 -15.81
CA MET A 108 14.47 -3.19 -14.77
C MET A 108 14.39 -3.86 -13.39
N LEU A 109 13.25 -4.41 -13.01
CA LEU A 109 13.09 -5.12 -11.73
C LEU A 109 14.11 -6.28 -11.60
N LYS A 110 14.43 -6.96 -12.71
CA LYS A 110 15.37 -8.07 -12.74
C LYS A 110 16.83 -7.62 -12.81
N THR A 111 17.12 -6.51 -13.50
CA THR A 111 18.48 -6.08 -13.84
C THR A 111 19.00 -4.94 -12.99
N MET A 112 18.13 -4.29 -12.19
CA MET A 112 18.45 -3.13 -11.35
C MET A 112 18.07 -3.40 -9.87
N PRO A 113 18.75 -4.33 -9.19
CA PRO A 113 18.44 -4.68 -7.78
C PRO A 113 18.60 -3.50 -6.83
N GLU A 114 19.44 -2.52 -7.19
CA GLU A 114 19.69 -1.30 -6.42
C GLU A 114 18.40 -0.50 -6.16
N LEU A 115 17.40 -0.55 -7.04
CA LEU A 115 16.11 0.12 -6.82
C LEU A 115 15.40 -0.44 -5.60
N LYS A 116 15.35 -1.76 -5.47
CA LYS A 116 14.74 -2.41 -4.31
C LYS A 116 15.60 -2.25 -3.05
N GLU A 117 16.90 -2.32 -3.18
CA GLU A 117 17.84 -2.10 -2.08
C GLU A 117 17.67 -0.69 -1.50
N ASN A 118 17.61 0.34 -2.36
CA ASN A 118 17.36 1.71 -1.92
C ASN A 118 15.98 1.86 -1.28
N LEU A 119 14.93 1.29 -1.87
CA LEU A 119 13.60 1.29 -1.26
C LEU A 119 13.66 0.77 0.18
N TRP A 120 14.28 -0.38 0.41
CA TRP A 120 14.37 -0.98 1.73
C TRP A 120 15.30 -0.23 2.69
N HIS A 121 16.35 0.44 2.18
CA HIS A 121 17.14 1.37 2.98
C HIS A 121 16.27 2.50 3.51
N ILE A 122 15.53 3.18 2.65
CA ILE A 122 14.63 4.28 3.01
C ILE A 122 13.54 3.80 3.98
N VAL A 123 12.90 2.66 3.68
CA VAL A 123 11.86 2.07 4.55
C VAL A 123 12.37 1.80 5.96
N LYS A 124 13.51 1.14 6.09
CA LYS A 124 14.11 0.80 7.39
C LYS A 124 14.48 2.05 8.19
N ARG A 125 15.08 3.04 7.53
CA ARG A 125 15.43 4.31 8.14
C ARG A 125 14.19 5.07 8.64
N LEU A 126 13.16 5.19 7.80
CA LEU A 126 11.90 5.84 8.14
C LEU A 126 11.20 5.14 9.32
N GLN A 127 11.00 3.83 9.22
CA GLN A 127 10.32 3.05 10.25
C GLN A 127 11.06 3.07 11.59
N LYS A 128 12.39 2.97 11.55
CA LYS A 128 13.21 3.13 12.75
C LYS A 128 13.08 4.53 13.33
N GLY A 129 13.22 5.57 12.52
CA GLY A 129 13.13 6.96 12.94
C GLY A 129 11.78 7.34 13.54
N LEU A 130 10.68 6.77 13.04
CA LEU A 130 9.34 6.92 13.61
C LEU A 130 9.23 6.24 14.98
N LYS A 131 9.69 4.99 15.11
CA LYS A 131 9.71 4.27 16.40
C LYS A 131 10.55 4.97 17.45
N ASP A 132 11.73 5.45 17.08
CA ASP A 132 12.64 6.19 17.99
C ASP A 132 11.99 7.48 18.51
N ARG A 133 11.02 8.06 17.78
CA ARG A 133 10.24 9.24 18.18
C ARG A 133 8.90 8.89 18.86
N GLY A 134 8.70 7.61 19.20
CA GLY A 134 7.52 7.16 19.94
C GLY A 134 6.24 7.09 19.10
N PHE A 135 6.34 6.99 17.76
CA PHE A 135 5.19 6.70 16.93
C PHE A 135 4.86 5.21 16.92
N ASP A 136 3.58 4.90 17.03
CA ASP A 136 3.08 3.57 16.80
C ASP A 136 2.93 3.34 15.28
N ILE A 137 3.70 2.41 14.74
CA ILE A 137 3.60 1.98 13.34
C ILE A 137 3.09 0.53 13.21
N GLY A 138 2.54 -0.01 14.29
CA GLY A 138 2.05 -1.39 14.34
C GLY A 138 3.15 -2.43 14.10
N LYS A 139 2.75 -3.54 13.48
CA LYS A 139 3.64 -4.67 13.19
C LYS A 139 4.02 -4.74 11.71
N THR A 140 4.10 -3.59 11.04
CA THR A 140 4.45 -3.56 9.62
C THR A 140 5.80 -4.24 9.36
N ASN A 141 5.85 -5.00 8.29
CA ASN A 141 7.05 -5.68 7.79
C ASN A 141 7.12 -5.60 6.25
N SER A 142 6.66 -4.49 5.71
CA SER A 142 6.67 -4.15 4.28
C SER A 142 6.96 -2.65 4.10
N PRO A 143 7.08 -2.14 2.87
CA PRO A 143 7.22 -0.70 2.61
C PRO A 143 6.03 0.15 3.05
N VAL A 144 4.85 -0.43 3.19
CA VAL A 144 3.68 0.28 3.73
C VAL A 144 3.89 0.57 5.21
N THR A 145 3.95 1.84 5.56
CA THR A 145 4.22 2.29 6.93
C THR A 145 3.01 3.06 7.46
N PRO A 146 2.14 2.43 8.25
CA PRO A 146 1.07 3.12 8.96
C PRO A 146 1.63 3.87 10.16
N ILE A 147 1.07 5.03 10.47
CA ILE A 147 1.33 5.77 11.71
C ILE A 147 -0.01 5.92 12.41
N TYR A 148 -0.17 5.23 13.54
CA TYR A 148 -1.41 5.24 14.32
C TYR A 148 -1.42 6.44 15.27
N MET A 149 -2.51 7.20 15.23
CA MET A 149 -2.73 8.34 16.11
C MET A 149 -4.15 8.31 16.68
N LYS A 150 -4.35 9.04 17.78
CA LYS A 150 -5.69 9.30 18.33
C LYS A 150 -6.27 10.54 17.67
N GLY A 151 -7.58 10.54 17.48
CA GLY A 151 -8.31 11.65 16.91
C GLY A 151 -9.46 11.21 16.02
N GLY A 152 -10.06 12.17 15.35
CA GLY A 152 -11.14 11.97 14.41
C GLY A 152 -10.87 12.61 13.05
N LEU A 153 -11.91 12.75 12.26
CA LEU A 153 -11.81 13.32 10.91
C LEU A 153 -11.30 14.78 10.91
N PRO A 154 -11.72 15.67 11.84
CA PRO A 154 -11.21 17.04 11.87
C PRO A 154 -9.71 17.11 12.05
N GLU A 155 -9.19 16.43 13.10
CA GLU A 155 -7.77 16.39 13.40
C GLU A 155 -6.97 15.79 12.24
N ALA A 156 -7.47 14.71 11.65
CA ALA A 156 -6.84 14.05 10.51
C ALA A 156 -6.74 14.98 9.30
N THR A 157 -7.83 15.69 8.99
CA THR A 157 -7.89 16.63 7.86
C THR A 157 -6.94 17.79 8.05
N ASN A 158 -6.99 18.46 9.22
CA ASN A 158 -6.14 19.60 9.49
C ASN A 158 -4.65 19.22 9.52
N MET A 159 -4.32 18.07 10.09
CA MET A 159 -2.94 17.58 10.11
C MET A 159 -2.42 17.21 8.71
N VAL A 160 -3.23 16.61 7.84
CA VAL A 160 -2.79 16.28 6.47
C VAL A 160 -2.60 17.53 5.63
N VAL A 161 -3.43 18.55 5.85
CA VAL A 161 -3.26 19.86 5.20
C VAL A 161 -1.97 20.54 5.69
N ASP A 162 -1.72 20.54 7.00
CA ASP A 162 -0.49 21.12 7.56
C ASP A 162 0.77 20.42 7.02
N LEU A 163 0.76 19.08 6.97
CA LEU A 163 1.86 18.29 6.40
C LEU A 163 2.12 18.65 4.94
N ARG A 164 1.07 18.85 4.14
CA ARG A 164 1.20 19.18 2.73
C ARG A 164 1.65 20.63 2.51
N GLU A 165 0.99 21.60 3.15
CA GLU A 165 1.21 23.01 2.86
C GLU A 165 2.48 23.57 3.52
N ASN A 166 2.85 23.07 4.70
CA ASN A 166 3.97 23.61 5.47
C ASN A 166 5.24 22.74 5.41
N TYR A 167 5.12 21.46 5.05
CA TYR A 167 6.25 20.54 5.01
C TYR A 167 6.44 19.84 3.66
N ASN A 168 5.57 20.09 2.67
CA ASN A 168 5.58 19.45 1.35
C ASN A 168 5.48 17.91 1.42
N ILE A 169 4.78 17.39 2.43
CA ILE A 169 4.61 15.95 2.60
C ILE A 169 3.21 15.54 2.19
N PHE A 170 3.13 14.67 1.19
CA PHE A 170 1.89 14.03 0.78
C PHE A 170 1.79 12.64 1.37
N CYS A 171 0.79 12.40 2.22
CA CYS A 171 0.47 11.09 2.77
C CYS A 171 -1.03 10.80 2.70
N SER A 172 -1.37 9.52 2.63
CA SER A 172 -2.76 9.09 2.73
C SER A 172 -3.20 9.08 4.18
N VAL A 173 -4.41 9.59 4.45
CA VAL A 173 -5.04 9.47 5.76
C VAL A 173 -6.19 8.46 5.68
N VAL A 174 -6.34 7.65 6.70
CA VAL A 174 -7.40 6.67 6.84
C VAL A 174 -8.09 6.88 8.17
N VAL A 175 -9.42 6.95 8.12
CA VAL A 175 -10.30 7.14 9.29
C VAL A 175 -11.50 6.19 9.20
N PHE A 176 -12.38 6.24 10.19
CA PHE A 176 -13.66 5.54 10.12
C PHE A 176 -14.39 5.89 8.79
N PRO A 177 -15.06 4.93 8.11
CA PRO A 177 -15.37 3.54 8.54
C PRO A 177 -14.31 2.48 8.15
N VAL A 178 -13.19 2.87 7.55
CA VAL A 178 -12.15 1.92 7.10
C VAL A 178 -11.39 1.32 8.28
N ILE A 179 -11.27 2.10 9.35
CA ILE A 179 -10.67 1.71 10.62
C ILE A 179 -11.61 2.04 11.78
N PRO A 180 -11.38 1.56 13.01
CA PRO A 180 -12.24 1.87 14.16
C PRO A 180 -12.40 3.36 14.41
N LYS A 181 -13.57 3.76 14.90
CA LYS A 181 -13.88 5.16 15.25
C LYS A 181 -12.96 5.63 16.38
N GLY A 182 -12.41 6.85 16.23
CA GLY A 182 -11.48 7.45 17.20
C GLY A 182 -10.01 7.14 16.92
N GLU A 183 -9.73 6.49 15.81
CA GLU A 183 -8.37 6.25 15.33
C GLU A 183 -8.13 6.97 14.00
N ILE A 184 -6.87 7.34 13.78
CA ILE A 184 -6.35 7.89 12.53
C ILE A 184 -5.14 7.05 12.14
N ILE A 185 -5.05 6.70 10.86
CA ILE A 185 -3.81 6.16 10.28
C ILE A 185 -3.31 7.12 9.21
N PHE A 186 -2.11 7.66 9.40
CA PHE A 186 -1.36 8.28 8.33
C PHE A 186 -0.53 7.19 7.67
N ARG A 187 -0.79 6.94 6.39
CA ARG A 187 -0.10 5.87 5.67
C ARG A 187 0.95 6.46 4.74
N ILE A 188 2.21 6.18 5.05
CA ILE A 188 3.34 6.57 4.23
C ILE A 188 3.84 5.35 3.45
N ILE A 189 4.07 5.56 2.16
CA ILE A 189 4.61 4.53 1.26
C ILE A 189 5.77 5.17 0.49
N PRO A 190 7.01 5.04 0.98
CA PRO A 190 8.17 5.57 0.28
C PRO A 190 8.43 4.83 -1.03
N THR A 191 9.19 5.45 -1.90
CA THR A 191 9.65 4.89 -3.17
C THR A 191 11.17 4.77 -3.21
N ALA A 192 11.69 4.07 -4.20
CA ALA A 192 13.13 3.96 -4.42
C ALA A 192 13.81 5.29 -4.82
N ALA A 193 13.03 6.31 -5.16
CA ALA A 193 13.57 7.62 -5.53
C ALA A 193 13.75 8.58 -4.35
N HIS A 194 13.23 8.24 -3.16
CA HIS A 194 13.44 9.05 -1.96
C HIS A 194 14.88 8.96 -1.47
N THR A 195 15.29 10.01 -0.79
CA THR A 195 16.64 10.18 -0.23
C THR A 195 16.60 10.12 1.31
N ASP A 196 17.76 10.04 1.93
CA ASP A 196 17.89 10.16 3.39
C ASP A 196 17.40 11.51 3.91
N GLU A 197 17.60 12.58 3.13
CA GLU A 197 17.10 13.92 3.45
C GLU A 197 15.57 13.97 3.47
N ASP A 198 14.90 13.33 2.51
CA ASP A 198 13.43 13.23 2.50
C ASP A 198 12.92 12.52 3.76
N VAL A 199 13.63 11.50 4.23
CA VAL A 199 13.30 10.82 5.48
C VAL A 199 13.46 11.75 6.67
N ASP A 200 14.56 12.52 6.75
CA ASP A 200 14.80 13.44 7.86
C ASP A 200 13.75 14.56 7.92
N ILE A 201 13.40 15.13 6.76
CA ILE A 201 12.31 16.11 6.65
C ILE A 201 10.98 15.50 7.12
N THR A 202 10.68 14.30 6.66
CA THR A 202 9.44 13.59 7.03
C THR A 202 9.36 13.32 8.53
N LEU A 203 10.43 12.82 9.12
CA LEU A 203 10.49 12.54 10.56
C LEU A 203 10.30 13.80 11.41
N LYS A 204 10.94 14.90 11.02
CA LYS A 204 10.79 16.20 11.69
C LYS A 204 9.35 16.72 11.58
N ALA A 205 8.78 16.67 10.37
CA ALA A 205 7.41 17.14 10.14
C ALA A 205 6.38 16.37 10.98
N PHE A 206 6.49 15.04 11.03
CA PHE A 206 5.60 14.23 11.87
C PHE A 206 5.78 14.52 13.36
N GLU A 207 7.00 14.72 13.83
CA GLU A 207 7.27 15.09 15.22
C GLU A 207 6.63 16.44 15.58
N GLU A 208 6.77 17.45 14.72
CA GLU A 208 6.17 18.78 14.94
C GLU A 208 4.64 18.74 14.85
N SER A 209 4.10 18.02 13.87
CA SER A 209 2.65 17.86 13.72
C SER A 209 2.05 17.05 14.88
N LYS A 210 2.76 16.06 15.42
CA LYS A 210 2.31 15.37 16.62
C LYS A 210 2.21 16.31 17.82
N LYS A 211 3.19 17.19 18.04
CA LYS A 211 3.15 18.21 19.10
C LYS A 211 1.94 19.15 18.94
N LYS A 212 1.61 19.54 17.69
CA LYS A 212 0.42 20.34 17.39
C LYS A 212 -0.88 19.58 17.69
N LEU A 213 -0.94 18.29 17.31
CA LEU A 213 -2.08 17.42 17.59
C LEU A 213 -2.30 17.26 19.10
N ASP A 214 -1.24 16.93 19.85
CA ASP A 214 -1.29 16.76 21.29
C ASP A 214 -1.67 18.08 22.03
N ALA A 215 -1.34 19.24 21.45
CA ALA A 215 -1.74 20.56 21.92
C ALA A 215 -3.15 21.02 21.48
N GLY A 216 -3.91 20.16 20.79
CA GLY A 216 -5.28 20.46 20.33
C GLY A 216 -5.36 21.46 19.18
N LYS A 217 -4.24 21.75 18.47
CA LYS A 217 -4.23 22.77 17.40
C LYS A 217 -4.91 22.32 16.10
N TYR A 218 -5.28 21.04 16.01
CA TYR A 218 -6.00 20.50 14.86
C TYR A 218 -7.49 20.24 15.16
N GLN A 219 -7.96 20.61 16.35
CA GLN A 219 -9.38 20.59 16.65
C GLN A 219 -10.09 21.60 15.78
N ALA A 220 -11.25 21.24 15.23
CA ALA A 220 -12.00 22.13 14.37
C ALA A 220 -12.68 23.23 15.21
N GLU A 221 -12.36 24.47 14.91
CA GLU A 221 -13.35 25.52 14.95
C GLU A 221 -14.08 25.42 13.59
N ASP A 222 -15.31 24.91 13.60
CA ASP A 222 -16.25 24.86 12.47
C ASP A 222 -15.70 24.37 11.12
N ILE A 223 -15.56 23.03 10.98
CA ILE A 223 -15.67 22.44 9.62
C ILE A 223 -17.17 22.42 9.31
N PRO A 224 -17.66 23.08 8.23
CA PRO A 224 -19.04 22.94 7.80
C PRO A 224 -19.36 21.44 7.66
N ASP A 225 -20.49 21.03 8.17
CA ASP A 225 -20.93 19.64 8.05
C ASP A 225 -20.86 19.25 6.56
N MET A 226 -20.13 18.19 6.25
CA MET A 226 -19.98 17.72 4.85
C MET A 226 -21.33 17.37 4.21
N ALA A 227 -22.40 17.24 5.01
CA ALA A 227 -23.78 17.15 4.56
C ALA A 227 -24.22 18.43 3.80
N ASP A 228 -23.73 19.60 4.17
CA ASP A 228 -24.05 20.88 3.50
C ASP A 228 -23.27 21.10 2.20
N ALA A 229 -22.20 20.34 1.96
CA ALA A 229 -21.39 20.40 0.74
C ALA A 229 -21.99 19.61 -0.44
N GLY A 230 -23.21 19.09 -0.34
CA GLY A 230 -23.92 18.40 -1.44
C GLY A 230 -23.43 16.98 -1.73
N TYR A 231 -22.53 16.44 -0.94
CA TYR A 231 -22.13 15.04 -1.00
C TYR A 231 -23.00 14.20 -0.09
N GLY A 232 -24.15 13.76 -0.58
CA GLY A 232 -25.04 12.87 0.19
C GLY A 232 -26.52 13.12 0.04
N GLN A 233 -26.99 13.86 -0.94
CA GLN A 233 -28.41 13.79 -1.30
C GLN A 233 -28.71 12.38 -1.79
N LYS A 234 -29.48 11.66 -0.99
CA LYS A 234 -30.08 10.38 -1.41
C LYS A 234 -30.86 10.64 -2.70
N GLY A 235 -30.29 10.18 -3.81
CA GLY A 235 -31.07 10.06 -5.04
C GLY A 235 -32.17 9.05 -4.77
N GLU A 236 -33.41 9.51 -4.75
CA GLU A 236 -34.55 8.65 -4.94
C GLU A 236 -34.45 8.07 -6.36
N LEU A 237 -34.22 6.76 -6.45
CA LEU A 237 -34.47 5.95 -7.64
C LEU A 237 -35.73 5.17 -7.42
#